data_d47728d0d0ee5a6423d1c6ae0eb58590
#
_entry.id   d47728d0d0ee5a6423d1c6ae0eb58590
#
_cell.length_a   1.000
_cell.length_b   1.000
_cell.length_c   1.000
_cell.angle_alpha   90.00
_cell.angle_beta   90.00
_cell.angle_gamma   90.00
#
_symmetry.space_group_name_H-M   'P 1'
#
loop_
_entity.id
_entity.type
_entity.pdbx_description
1 polymer ?
#
loop_
_entity_poly.entity_id
_entity_poly.type
_entity_poly.pdbx_seq_one_letter_code
_entity_poly.pdbx_strand_id
1 'polypeptide(L)'
;KLVGNTGDPNNLTIAFRDSFSARRGEFVRIAHQERRNDTSTDVLGRILSISRSNIMFNQALGEGISEIELLPSTKISGETVFGKIELVGDKDPLTGEIRIPRRPLDPGAKVYGVNYEFLTRFYEFSEDTSIHVGNLVGYERGGNIVPVYLDVNMLATEHLAVLAMTGSGKSYTVGRIIERMVAQKNASVLVFDP
;
A
#
# COMPACT_ATOMS: atom_id res chain seq x y z
N LYS A 1 6.98 -10.96 8.81
CA LYS A 1 6.52 -10.61 10.15
C LYS A 1 6.79 -9.14 10.43
N LEU A 2 5.91 -8.50 11.19
CA LEU A 2 6.12 -7.14 11.69
C LEU A 2 7.21 -7.16 12.77
N VAL A 3 8.15 -6.22 12.72
CA VAL A 3 9.28 -6.15 13.65
C VAL A 3 9.49 -4.72 14.16
N GLY A 4 10.05 -4.59 15.37
CA GLY A 4 10.35 -3.30 15.95
C GLY A 4 9.16 -2.57 16.57
N ASN A 5 9.26 -1.23 16.63
CA ASN A 5 8.22 -0.37 17.17
C ASN A 5 7.04 -0.26 16.20
N THR A 6 5.83 -0.49 16.68
CA THR A 6 4.59 -0.46 15.90
C THR A 6 3.71 0.76 16.21
N GLY A 7 4.22 1.70 17.00
CA GLY A 7 3.47 2.88 17.42
C GLY A 7 3.29 3.96 16.34
N ASP A 8 4.12 3.94 15.29
CA ASP A 8 3.99 4.87 14.16
C ASP A 8 3.42 4.16 12.93
N PRO A 9 2.18 4.43 12.53
CA PRO A 9 1.54 3.78 11.39
C PRO A 9 2.21 4.10 10.05
N ASN A 10 2.97 5.19 9.96
CA ASN A 10 3.66 5.61 8.75
C ASN A 10 5.06 5.01 8.59
N ASN A 11 5.58 4.32 9.60
CA ASN A 11 6.95 3.84 9.61
C ASN A 11 7.09 2.46 10.28
N LEU A 12 6.30 1.52 9.81
CA LEU A 12 6.39 0.15 10.28
C LEU A 12 7.49 -0.61 9.55
N THR A 13 8.14 -1.53 10.25
CA THR A 13 9.17 -2.39 9.66
C THR A 13 8.69 -3.83 9.61
N ILE A 14 8.86 -4.47 8.46
CA ILE A 14 8.60 -5.90 8.27
C ILE A 14 9.88 -6.65 7.93
N ALA A 15 10.02 -7.86 8.47
CA ALA A 15 11.06 -8.80 8.07
C ALA A 15 10.46 -9.84 7.12
N PHE A 16 11.11 -10.02 5.98
CA PHE A 16 10.74 -11.01 4.97
C PHE A 16 11.46 -12.34 5.22
N ARG A 17 10.87 -13.43 4.75
CA ARG A 17 11.59 -14.69 4.58
C ARG A 17 12.31 -14.68 3.23
N ASP A 18 13.39 -15.43 3.10
CA ASP A 18 14.27 -15.51 1.91
C ASP A 18 13.55 -15.80 0.59
N SER A 19 12.36 -16.38 0.62
CA SER A 19 11.58 -16.75 -0.56
C SER A 19 10.59 -15.68 -1.03
N PHE A 20 10.50 -14.53 -0.33
CA PHE A 20 9.50 -13.52 -0.65
C PHE A 20 10.08 -12.46 -1.59
N SER A 21 9.59 -12.43 -2.83
CA SER A 21 9.96 -11.41 -3.83
C SER A 21 9.04 -10.19 -3.73
N ALA A 22 9.17 -9.41 -2.65
CA ALA A 22 8.44 -8.15 -2.52
C ALA A 22 9.07 -7.05 -3.37
N ARG A 23 8.24 -6.15 -3.87
CA ARG A 23 8.67 -4.96 -4.62
C ARG A 23 8.16 -3.71 -3.93
N ARG A 24 8.91 -2.62 -4.11
CA ARG A 24 8.45 -1.29 -3.69
C ARG A 24 7.12 -0.95 -4.36
N GLY A 25 6.19 -0.40 -3.58
CA GLY A 25 4.85 -0.05 -4.04
C GLY A 25 3.83 -1.19 -3.94
N GLU A 26 4.26 -2.43 -3.70
CA GLU A 26 3.33 -3.55 -3.49
C GLU A 26 2.61 -3.43 -2.15
N PHE A 27 1.38 -3.96 -2.14
CA PHE A 27 0.57 -4.02 -0.94
C PHE A 27 0.81 -5.30 -0.15
N VAL A 28 0.65 -5.20 1.15
CA VAL A 28 0.73 -6.31 2.09
C VAL A 28 -0.48 -6.29 3.01
N ARG A 29 -0.89 -7.46 3.44
CA ARG A 29 -1.96 -7.68 4.41
C ARG A 29 -1.34 -8.07 5.73
N ILE A 30 -1.71 -7.38 6.80
CA ILE A 30 -1.22 -7.59 8.14
C ILE A 30 -2.39 -8.11 8.98
N ALA A 31 -2.24 -9.30 9.56
CA ALA A 31 -3.24 -9.83 10.46
C ALA A 31 -3.22 -9.03 11.77
N HIS A 32 -4.34 -8.42 12.10
CA HIS A 32 -4.54 -7.64 13.32
C HIS A 32 -5.79 -8.12 14.06
N GLN A 33 -5.69 -8.28 15.37
CA GLN A 33 -6.83 -8.61 16.23
C GLN A 33 -7.19 -7.37 17.06
N GLU A 34 -8.26 -6.73 16.69
CA GLU A 34 -8.84 -5.72 17.56
C GLU A 34 -9.66 -6.43 18.65
N ARG A 35 -9.10 -6.49 19.88
CA ARG A 35 -9.62 -7.29 21.00
C ARG A 35 -11.07 -6.98 21.44
N ARG A 36 -11.77 -6.06 20.82
CA ARG A 36 -13.08 -5.63 21.31
C ARG A 36 -14.25 -6.53 20.87
N ASN A 37 -14.13 -7.27 19.76
CA ASN A 37 -15.22 -8.10 19.22
C ASN A 37 -14.77 -9.43 18.62
N ASP A 38 -13.60 -9.97 18.96
CA ASP A 38 -13.07 -11.24 18.41
C ASP A 38 -13.00 -11.32 16.86
N THR A 39 -13.22 -10.20 16.18
CA THR A 39 -13.11 -10.11 14.73
C THR A 39 -11.66 -9.80 14.35
N SER A 40 -11.02 -10.77 13.73
CA SER A 40 -9.72 -10.57 13.08
C SER A 40 -9.94 -9.64 11.87
N THR A 41 -9.43 -8.42 11.95
CA THR A 41 -9.42 -7.50 10.81
C THR A 41 -8.05 -7.54 10.16
N ASP A 42 -8.05 -7.59 8.83
CA ASP A 42 -6.83 -7.49 8.06
C ASP A 42 -6.55 -6.03 7.73
N VAL A 43 -5.37 -5.55 8.10
CA VAL A 43 -4.93 -4.19 7.79
C VAL A 43 -4.11 -4.20 6.51
N LEU A 44 -4.46 -3.31 5.59
CA LEU A 44 -3.70 -3.08 4.36
C LEU A 44 -2.54 -2.13 4.64
N GLY A 45 -1.34 -2.50 4.17
CA GLY A 45 -0.16 -1.66 4.16
C GLY A 45 0.47 -1.62 2.78
N ARG A 46 1.27 -0.59 2.50
CA ARG A 46 2.04 -0.43 1.26
C ARG A 46 3.53 -0.40 1.54
N ILE A 47 4.32 -1.12 0.76
CA ILE A 47 5.77 -1.17 0.89
C ILE A 47 6.37 0.12 0.32
N LEU A 48 7.01 0.90 1.18
CA LEU A 48 7.70 2.15 0.80
C LEU A 48 9.12 1.91 0.32
N SER A 49 9.85 1.04 1.03
CA SER A 49 11.24 0.71 0.68
C SER A 49 11.57 -0.70 1.12
N ILE A 50 12.60 -1.27 0.48
CA ILE A 50 13.14 -2.58 0.81
C ILE A 50 14.63 -2.41 0.99
N SER A 51 15.16 -2.96 2.08
CA SER A 51 16.58 -2.99 2.40
C SER A 51 17.00 -4.41 2.73
N ARG A 52 18.26 -4.72 2.42
CA ARG A 52 18.91 -5.97 2.82
C ARG A 52 19.97 -5.64 3.85
N SER A 53 20.03 -6.41 4.90
CA SER A 53 21.05 -6.29 5.93
C SER A 53 21.59 -7.67 6.27
N ASN A 54 22.88 -7.72 6.45
CA ASN A 54 23.55 -8.90 6.97
C ASN A 54 24.24 -8.52 8.28
N ILE A 55 23.82 -9.14 9.36
CA ILE A 55 24.34 -8.84 10.71
C ILE A 55 25.84 -9.10 10.80
N MET A 56 26.33 -10.14 10.12
CA MET A 56 27.78 -10.45 10.11
C MET A 56 28.62 -9.36 9.43
N PHE A 57 28.10 -8.76 8.34
CA PHE A 57 28.80 -7.65 7.69
C PHE A 57 28.84 -6.40 8.57
N ASN A 58 27.76 -6.11 9.27
CA ASN A 58 27.73 -4.95 10.18
C ASN A 58 28.70 -5.10 11.36
N GLN A 59 28.86 -6.30 11.89
CA GLN A 59 29.84 -6.60 12.93
C GLN A 59 31.27 -6.52 12.38
N ALA A 60 31.56 -7.11 11.23
CA ALA A 60 32.88 -7.06 10.59
C ALA A 60 33.34 -5.63 10.26
N LEU A 61 32.44 -4.75 9.83
CA LEU A 61 32.73 -3.33 9.59
C LEU A 61 33.08 -2.60 10.91
N GLY A 62 32.46 -2.98 12.03
CA GLY A 62 32.76 -2.42 13.35
C GLY A 62 34.11 -2.85 13.90
N GLU A 63 34.62 -3.99 13.50
CA GLU A 63 35.93 -4.54 13.92
C GLU A 63 37.09 -4.20 12.97
N GLY A 64 36.83 -3.42 11.90
CA GLY A 64 37.88 -2.96 10.98
C GLY A 64 38.43 -4.05 10.06
N ILE A 65 37.75 -5.16 9.87
CA ILE A 65 38.19 -6.26 9.02
C ILE A 65 37.94 -5.89 7.55
N SER A 66 39.00 -5.42 6.89
CA SER A 66 38.97 -5.06 5.45
C SER A 66 39.10 -6.25 4.48
N GLU A 67 39.13 -7.49 4.96
CA GLU A 67 39.40 -8.70 4.17
C GLU A 67 38.13 -9.44 3.69
N ILE A 68 36.98 -8.75 3.61
CA ILE A 68 35.71 -9.35 3.14
C ILE A 68 35.71 -9.68 1.63
N GLU A 69 36.75 -9.30 0.90
CA GLU A 69 36.88 -9.63 -0.54
C GLU A 69 37.06 -11.13 -0.84
N LEU A 70 37.25 -11.97 0.16
CA LEU A 70 37.57 -13.39 -0.01
C LEU A 70 36.41 -14.37 0.24
N LEU A 71 35.22 -13.89 0.56
CA LEU A 71 34.10 -14.81 0.72
C LEU A 71 33.45 -15.07 -0.65
N PRO A 72 33.50 -16.35 -1.14
CA PRO A 72 32.81 -16.70 -2.35
C PRO A 72 31.32 -16.37 -2.20
N SER A 73 30.68 -15.96 -3.28
CA SER A 73 29.27 -15.55 -3.41
C SER A 73 28.22 -16.64 -3.11
N THR A 74 28.55 -17.59 -2.26
CA THR A 74 27.58 -18.53 -1.69
C THR A 74 26.74 -17.75 -0.70
N LYS A 75 25.43 -17.85 -0.84
CA LYS A 75 24.39 -17.31 0.05
C LYS A 75 24.88 -17.28 1.47
N ILE A 76 25.29 -16.11 1.94
CA ILE A 76 25.80 -15.97 3.29
C ILE A 76 24.61 -16.16 4.22
N SER A 77 24.64 -17.22 4.97
CA SER A 77 23.69 -17.53 6.04
C SER A 77 23.59 -16.31 6.96
N GLY A 78 22.41 -15.69 7.07
CA GLY A 78 22.19 -14.51 7.93
C GLY A 78 21.74 -13.24 7.22
N GLU A 79 21.52 -13.27 5.89
CA GLU A 79 20.90 -12.15 5.18
C GLU A 79 19.43 -12.02 5.59
N THR A 80 19.06 -10.84 6.07
CA THR A 80 17.68 -10.50 6.39
C THR A 80 17.20 -9.36 5.49
N VAL A 81 16.07 -9.55 4.87
CA VAL A 81 15.41 -8.52 4.05
C VAL A 81 14.36 -7.83 4.89
N PHE A 82 14.45 -6.52 4.97
CA PHE A 82 13.49 -5.67 5.68
C PHE A 82 12.75 -4.80 4.69
N GLY A 83 11.49 -4.51 4.99
CA GLY A 83 10.68 -3.52 4.27
C GLY A 83 10.16 -2.49 5.24
N LYS A 84 10.20 -1.23 4.84
CA LYS A 84 9.39 -0.18 5.48
C LYS A 84 8.03 -0.16 4.82
N ILE A 85 6.98 -0.12 5.63
CA ILE A 85 5.61 -0.03 5.19
C ILE A 85 4.90 1.14 5.86
N GLU A 86 3.95 1.72 5.14
CA GLU A 86 2.94 2.61 5.70
C GLU A 86 1.60 1.88 5.74
N LEU A 87 0.77 2.18 6.72
CA LEU A 87 -0.59 1.65 6.77
C LEU A 87 -1.49 2.44 5.84
N VAL A 88 -2.27 1.71 5.04
CA VAL A 88 -3.41 2.27 4.30
C VAL A 88 -4.64 2.28 5.20
N GLY A 89 -4.84 1.22 5.98
CA GLY A 89 -5.91 1.11 6.94
C GLY A 89 -6.57 -0.27 6.96
N ASP A 90 -7.61 -0.39 7.76
CA ASP A 90 -8.57 -1.49 7.76
C ASP A 90 -9.92 -1.00 7.24
N LYS A 91 -10.68 -1.87 6.58
CA LYS A 91 -12.03 -1.56 6.11
C LYS A 91 -13.04 -2.02 7.17
N ASP A 92 -13.81 -1.06 7.69
CA ASP A 92 -14.90 -1.36 8.62
C ASP A 92 -15.95 -2.21 7.90
N PRO A 93 -16.27 -3.42 8.39
CA PRO A 93 -17.19 -4.32 7.71
C PRO A 93 -18.64 -3.83 7.69
N LEU A 94 -19.01 -2.87 8.57
CA LEU A 94 -20.37 -2.34 8.66
C LEU A 94 -20.57 -1.08 7.81
N THR A 95 -19.60 -0.16 7.83
CA THR A 95 -19.71 1.13 7.14
C THR A 95 -18.98 1.14 5.80
N GLY A 96 -18.05 0.22 5.57
CA GLY A 96 -17.18 0.19 4.40
C GLY A 96 -16.07 1.25 4.44
N GLU A 97 -16.01 2.09 5.47
CA GLU A 97 -15.00 3.13 5.60
C GLU A 97 -13.62 2.54 5.88
N ILE A 98 -12.60 3.14 5.27
CA ILE A 98 -11.21 2.78 5.53
C ILE A 98 -10.70 3.65 6.68
N ARG A 99 -10.18 3.01 7.72
CA ARG A 99 -9.67 3.68 8.93
C ARG A 99 -8.29 3.18 9.27
N ILE A 100 -7.48 4.05 9.87
CA ILE A 100 -6.24 3.61 10.49
C ILE A 100 -6.57 2.98 11.84
N PRO A 101 -6.06 1.78 12.17
CA PRO A 101 -6.30 1.14 13.44
C PRO A 101 -5.96 2.07 14.61
N ARG A 102 -6.86 2.15 15.59
CA ARG A 102 -6.65 3.00 16.78
C ARG A 102 -5.63 2.43 17.76
N ARG A 103 -5.33 1.14 17.63
CA ARG A 103 -4.33 0.46 18.44
C ARG A 103 -3.12 0.13 17.57
N PRO A 104 -1.91 0.23 18.13
CA PRO A 104 -0.71 -0.25 17.44
C PRO A 104 -0.88 -1.73 17.07
N LEU A 105 -0.34 -2.09 15.91
CA LEU A 105 -0.30 -3.49 15.50
C LEU A 105 0.62 -4.30 16.41
N ASP A 106 0.28 -5.57 16.62
CA ASP A 106 1.08 -6.43 17.48
C ASP A 106 2.48 -6.68 16.87
N PRO A 107 3.58 -6.46 17.63
CA PRO A 107 4.90 -6.90 17.20
C PRO A 107 4.88 -8.42 16.93
N GLY A 108 5.48 -8.83 15.83
CA GLY A 108 5.45 -10.23 15.39
C GLY A 108 4.22 -10.62 14.58
N ALA A 109 3.26 -9.72 14.35
CA ALA A 109 2.10 -9.97 13.50
C ALA A 109 2.52 -10.55 12.15
N LYS A 110 1.73 -11.49 11.65
CA LYS A 110 1.98 -12.11 10.35
C LYS A 110 1.63 -11.15 9.23
N VAL A 111 2.53 -11.05 8.26
CA VAL A 111 2.36 -10.22 7.05
C VAL A 111 2.32 -11.14 5.85
N TYR A 112 1.34 -10.94 5.00
CA TYR A 112 1.07 -11.74 3.81
C TYR A 112 1.10 -10.84 2.57
N GLY A 113 1.43 -11.43 1.42
CA GLY A 113 1.17 -10.81 0.13
C GLY A 113 -0.34 -10.66 -0.10
N VAL A 114 -0.72 -9.67 -0.88
CA VAL A 114 -2.11 -9.38 -1.21
C VAL A 114 -2.43 -9.95 -2.57
N ASN A 115 -3.59 -10.59 -2.70
CA ASN A 115 -4.13 -11.04 -3.97
C ASN A 115 -5.15 -10.04 -4.55
N TYR A 116 -5.50 -10.24 -5.82
CA TYR A 116 -6.49 -9.44 -6.54
C TYR A 116 -7.83 -9.35 -5.79
N GLU A 117 -8.36 -10.48 -5.33
CA GLU A 117 -9.68 -10.56 -4.68
C GLU A 117 -9.76 -9.71 -3.42
N PHE A 118 -8.67 -9.72 -2.63
CA PHE A 118 -8.60 -8.89 -1.43
C PHE A 118 -8.61 -7.39 -1.79
N LEU A 119 -7.80 -6.97 -2.76
CA LEU A 119 -7.75 -5.56 -3.17
C LEU A 119 -9.05 -5.07 -3.78
N THR A 120 -9.70 -5.88 -4.61
CA THR A 120 -10.99 -5.54 -5.20
C THR A 120 -12.05 -5.33 -4.10
N ARG A 121 -12.11 -6.25 -3.12
CA ARG A 121 -13.01 -6.10 -1.97
C ARG A 121 -12.65 -4.91 -1.09
N PHE A 122 -11.36 -4.65 -0.90
CA PHE A 122 -10.90 -3.54 -0.06
C PHE A 122 -11.26 -2.20 -0.67
N TYR A 123 -11.07 -2.04 -2.00
CA TYR A 123 -11.37 -0.82 -2.76
C TYR A 123 -12.73 -0.85 -3.45
N GLU A 124 -13.62 -1.74 -3.01
CA GLU A 124 -14.98 -1.79 -3.51
C GLU A 124 -15.75 -0.54 -3.07
N PHE A 125 -16.28 0.20 -4.03
CA PHE A 125 -17.14 1.37 -3.83
C PHE A 125 -18.55 1.09 -4.36
N SER A 126 -19.50 1.93 -3.95
CA SER A 126 -20.84 1.89 -4.50
C SER A 126 -20.82 2.29 -5.99
N GLU A 127 -21.37 1.46 -6.86
CA GLU A 127 -21.43 1.74 -8.30
C GLU A 127 -22.24 3.01 -8.61
N ASP A 128 -23.23 3.34 -7.77
CA ASP A 128 -24.13 4.48 -7.97
C ASP A 128 -23.45 5.83 -7.72
N THR A 129 -22.44 5.87 -6.87
CA THR A 129 -21.78 7.13 -6.43
C THR A 129 -20.33 7.23 -6.85
N SER A 130 -19.78 6.24 -7.53
CA SER A 130 -18.35 6.17 -7.83
C SER A 130 -18.05 6.22 -9.32
N ILE A 131 -16.99 6.91 -9.69
CA ILE A 131 -16.47 6.95 -11.06
C ILE A 131 -15.17 6.13 -11.17
N HIS A 132 -15.08 5.29 -12.19
CA HIS A 132 -13.86 4.56 -12.52
C HIS A 132 -12.84 5.50 -13.17
N VAL A 133 -11.67 5.66 -12.55
CA VAL A 133 -10.63 6.59 -13.01
C VAL A 133 -9.40 5.89 -13.58
N GLY A 134 -9.20 4.63 -13.30
CA GLY A 134 -8.07 3.84 -13.79
C GLY A 134 -7.95 2.51 -13.08
N ASN A 135 -6.81 1.86 -13.25
CA ASN A 135 -6.51 0.55 -12.68
C ASN A 135 -5.23 0.60 -11.85
N LEU A 136 -5.17 -0.25 -10.84
CA LEU A 136 -4.00 -0.35 -9.98
C LEU A 136 -2.86 -1.08 -10.71
N VAL A 137 -1.77 -0.38 -10.94
CA VAL A 137 -0.60 -0.91 -11.65
C VAL A 137 0.09 -2.02 -10.83
N GLY A 138 0.52 -3.09 -11.50
CA GLY A 138 1.27 -4.17 -10.88
C GLY A 138 0.43 -5.35 -10.38
N TYR A 139 -0.89 -5.25 -10.46
CA TYR A 139 -1.83 -6.32 -10.08
C TYR A 139 -2.58 -6.93 -11.26
N GLU A 140 -2.11 -6.65 -12.47
CA GLU A 140 -2.68 -7.15 -13.73
C GLU A 140 -2.15 -8.56 -14.05
N ARG A 141 -2.52 -9.56 -13.27
CA ARG A 141 -2.14 -10.95 -13.53
C ARG A 141 -3.32 -11.76 -14.03
N GLY A 142 -3.14 -12.45 -15.15
CA GLY A 142 -4.14 -13.39 -15.67
C GLY A 142 -5.44 -12.74 -16.13
N GLY A 143 -5.39 -11.47 -16.58
CA GLY A 143 -6.58 -10.74 -17.02
C GLY A 143 -7.39 -10.09 -15.88
N ASN A 144 -6.98 -10.28 -14.64
CA ASN A 144 -7.60 -9.63 -13.48
C ASN A 144 -7.05 -8.21 -13.31
N ILE A 145 -7.94 -7.25 -13.20
CA ILE A 145 -7.64 -5.83 -13.07
C ILE A 145 -8.27 -5.33 -11.78
N VAL A 146 -7.49 -4.65 -10.92
CA VAL A 146 -8.04 -3.96 -9.74
C VAL A 146 -8.43 -2.56 -10.15
N PRO A 147 -9.74 -2.26 -10.32
CA PRO A 147 -10.19 -0.94 -10.71
C PRO A 147 -10.05 0.05 -9.55
N VAL A 148 -9.75 1.30 -9.88
CA VAL A 148 -9.68 2.41 -8.92
C VAL A 148 -10.85 3.33 -9.16
N TYR A 149 -11.60 3.59 -8.10
CA TYR A 149 -12.78 4.44 -8.12
C TYR A 149 -12.57 5.68 -7.24
N LEU A 150 -13.26 6.75 -7.60
CA LEU A 150 -13.40 7.95 -6.76
C LEU A 150 -14.89 8.16 -6.47
N ASP A 151 -15.23 8.49 -5.23
CA ASP A 151 -16.59 8.85 -4.85
C ASP A 151 -16.93 10.27 -5.32
N VAL A 152 -18.01 10.41 -6.10
CA VAL A 152 -18.43 11.69 -6.69
C VAL A 152 -18.91 12.67 -5.63
N ASN A 153 -19.56 12.17 -4.56
CA ASN A 153 -20.02 13.04 -3.47
C ASN A 153 -18.82 13.63 -2.72
N MET A 154 -17.79 12.83 -2.46
CA MET A 154 -16.54 13.34 -1.87
C MET A 154 -15.87 14.36 -2.78
N LEU A 155 -15.81 14.11 -4.10
CA LEU A 155 -15.25 15.06 -5.07
C LEU A 155 -16.04 16.38 -5.12
N ALA A 156 -17.34 16.35 -4.89
CA ALA A 156 -18.20 17.53 -4.89
C ALA A 156 -18.16 18.31 -3.58
N THR A 157 -17.91 17.66 -2.46
CA THR A 157 -17.93 18.27 -1.11
C THR A 157 -16.55 18.61 -0.57
N GLU A 158 -15.51 17.97 -1.09
CA GLU A 158 -14.13 18.17 -0.67
C GLU A 158 -13.27 18.72 -1.82
N HIS A 159 -12.04 19.14 -1.51
CA HIS A 159 -11.13 19.66 -2.52
C HIS A 159 -10.25 18.56 -3.08
N LEU A 160 -10.17 18.47 -4.41
CA LEU A 160 -9.23 17.60 -5.12
C LEU A 160 -8.07 18.44 -5.69
N ALA A 161 -6.84 18.09 -5.34
CA ALA A 161 -5.64 18.65 -5.96
C ALA A 161 -4.93 17.59 -6.80
N VAL A 162 -4.74 17.85 -8.09
CA VAL A 162 -3.98 16.99 -9.00
C VAL A 162 -2.60 17.58 -9.20
N LEU A 163 -1.60 17.03 -8.52
CA LEU A 163 -0.22 17.48 -8.58
C LEU A 163 0.58 16.56 -9.51
N ALA A 164 1.21 17.15 -10.51
CA ALA A 164 1.95 16.39 -11.51
C ALA A 164 2.98 17.27 -12.23
N MET A 165 4.09 16.67 -12.65
CA MET A 165 5.09 17.35 -13.49
C MET A 165 4.54 17.61 -14.88
N THR A 166 5.11 18.59 -15.57
CA THR A 166 4.78 18.89 -16.97
C THR A 166 4.99 17.65 -17.84
N GLY A 167 4.01 17.32 -18.69
CA GLY A 167 4.06 16.15 -19.57
C GLY A 167 3.66 14.82 -18.92
N SER A 168 3.36 14.77 -17.61
CA SER A 168 2.98 13.54 -16.91
C SER A 168 1.52 13.09 -17.11
N GLY A 169 0.72 13.83 -17.89
CA GLY A 169 -0.67 13.49 -18.15
C GLY A 169 -1.68 14.14 -17.21
N LYS A 170 -1.30 15.19 -16.46
CA LYS A 170 -2.20 15.91 -15.54
C LYS A 170 -3.53 16.29 -16.20
N SER A 171 -3.49 17.04 -17.31
CA SER A 171 -4.68 17.50 -18.02
C SER A 171 -5.53 16.34 -18.56
N TYR A 172 -4.90 15.26 -19.02
CA TYR A 172 -5.59 14.04 -19.42
C TYR A 172 -6.34 13.41 -18.24
N THR A 173 -5.69 13.27 -17.08
CA THR A 173 -6.32 12.70 -15.88
C THR A 173 -7.50 13.55 -15.41
N VAL A 174 -7.34 14.87 -15.35
CA VAL A 174 -8.43 15.79 -14.99
C VAL A 174 -9.58 15.69 -15.99
N GLY A 175 -9.28 15.68 -17.30
CA GLY A 175 -10.28 15.52 -18.36
C GLY A 175 -11.06 14.23 -18.22
N ARG A 176 -10.41 13.10 -17.87
CA ARG A 176 -11.06 11.81 -17.62
C ARG A 176 -11.98 11.85 -16.39
N ILE A 177 -11.57 12.52 -15.32
CA ILE A 177 -12.40 12.68 -14.12
C ILE A 177 -13.66 13.48 -14.49
N ILE A 178 -13.52 14.62 -15.17
CA ILE A 178 -14.63 15.48 -15.62
C ILE A 178 -15.59 14.69 -16.54
N GLU A 179 -15.05 13.99 -17.54
CA GLU A 179 -15.84 13.17 -18.47
C GLU A 179 -16.70 12.14 -17.72
N ARG A 180 -16.10 11.47 -16.73
CA ARG A 180 -16.80 10.46 -15.92
C ARG A 180 -17.84 11.08 -14.99
N MET A 181 -17.55 12.24 -14.39
CA MET A 181 -18.51 12.96 -13.55
C MET A 181 -19.73 13.43 -14.35
N VAL A 182 -19.50 13.98 -15.54
CA VAL A 182 -20.60 14.43 -16.42
C VAL A 182 -21.45 13.26 -16.92
N ALA A 183 -20.85 12.10 -17.15
CA ALA A 183 -21.57 10.89 -17.54
C ALA A 183 -22.47 10.36 -16.43
N GLN A 184 -22.18 10.66 -15.18
CA GLN A 184 -23.07 10.41 -14.05
C GLN A 184 -24.10 11.52 -13.96
N LYS A 185 -25.36 11.23 -14.30
CA LYS A 185 -26.46 12.20 -14.43
C LYS A 185 -26.75 13.07 -13.20
N ASN A 186 -26.06 12.85 -12.08
CA ASN A 186 -26.25 13.54 -10.80
C ASN A 186 -25.23 14.64 -10.52
N ALA A 187 -24.30 14.93 -11.44
CA ALA A 187 -23.27 15.94 -11.26
C ALA A 187 -23.27 16.96 -12.39
N SER A 188 -23.11 18.24 -12.06
CA SER A 188 -22.87 19.32 -13.00
C SER A 188 -21.44 19.82 -12.79
N VAL A 189 -20.69 19.98 -13.86
CA VAL A 189 -19.28 20.42 -13.81
C VAL A 189 -19.11 21.73 -14.55
N LEU A 190 -18.54 22.73 -13.88
CA LEU A 190 -18.16 24.00 -14.47
C LEU A 190 -16.63 24.10 -14.50
N VAL A 191 -16.05 24.29 -15.68
CA VAL A 191 -14.60 24.34 -15.87
C VAL A 191 -14.18 25.78 -16.13
N PHE A 192 -13.23 26.26 -15.34
CA PHE A 192 -12.50 27.50 -15.58
C PHE A 192 -11.07 27.12 -15.97
N ASP A 193 -10.70 27.39 -17.22
CA ASP A 193 -9.36 27.16 -17.76
C ASP A 193 -8.79 28.54 -18.11
N PRO A 194 -7.79 29.03 -17.34
CA PRO A 194 -7.21 30.37 -17.52
C PRO A 194 -6.30 30.48 -18.73
#